data_1054c9b9997569d665c0c5c8ecd2f60c
#
_entry.id   1054c9b9997569d665c0c5c8ecd2f60c
#
_cell.length_a   1.000
_cell.length_b   1.000
_cell.length_c   1.000
_cell.angle_alpha   90.00
_cell.angle_beta   90.00
_cell.angle_gamma   90.00
#
_symmetry.space_group_name_H-M   'P 1'
#
loop_
_entity.id
_entity.type
_entity.pdbx_description
1 polymer ?
#
loop_
_entity_poly.entity_id
_entity_poly.type
_entity_poly.pdbx_seq_one_letter_code
_entity_poly.pdbx_strand_id
1 'polypeptide(L)'
;EMIETLGMDVARRLFTRMGYQAGTYDAEMARKVRSKTSLKDMFVVGPQMHCLEGIGLSEPIRLEFDVAKGEHYGEFLWTHQVEDEEHVRHFPIGTEPSCWMQVGYASGYATEFMGKQILYREVECLSMGQEACRIVGKPVDDWGDEAAPDLQHLMPPALLGQAPSMAALAARAAVLPAEV
;
A
#
# COMPACT_ATOMS: atom_id res chain seq x y z
N GLU A 1 11.75 15.58 -10.01
CA GLU A 1 11.38 16.94 -9.57
C GLU A 1 10.96 16.99 -8.08
N MET A 2 10.03 16.12 -7.60
CA MET A 2 9.64 16.09 -6.17
C MET A 2 10.83 15.77 -5.25
N ILE A 3 11.62 14.77 -5.59
CA ILE A 3 12.83 14.39 -4.83
C ILE A 3 13.86 15.52 -4.82
N GLU A 4 14.07 16.16 -5.95
CA GLU A 4 15.01 17.30 -6.08
C GLU A 4 14.55 18.54 -5.28
N THR A 5 13.24 18.73 -5.21
CA THR A 5 12.64 19.90 -4.52
C THR A 5 12.53 19.69 -3.01
N LEU A 6 12.10 18.52 -2.58
CA LEU A 6 11.72 18.24 -1.18
C LEU A 6 12.72 17.36 -0.44
N GLY A 7 13.65 16.72 -1.16
CA GLY A 7 14.51 15.66 -0.64
C GLY A 7 13.83 14.30 -0.61
N MET A 8 14.64 13.25 -0.60
CA MET A 8 14.22 11.84 -0.72
C MET A 8 13.22 11.43 0.37
N ASP A 9 13.53 11.73 1.62
CA ASP A 9 12.72 11.31 2.78
C ASP A 9 11.33 11.96 2.80
N VAL A 10 11.24 13.25 2.47
CA VAL A 10 9.94 13.96 2.41
C VAL A 10 9.12 13.46 1.23
N ALA A 11 9.74 13.25 0.07
CA ALA A 11 9.08 12.70 -1.11
C ALA A 11 8.53 11.29 -0.83
N ARG A 12 9.34 10.41 -0.24
CA ARG A 12 8.93 9.06 0.17
C ARG A 12 7.70 9.10 1.08
N ARG A 13 7.75 9.89 2.15
CA ARG A 13 6.60 10.03 3.08
C ARG A 13 5.35 10.52 2.38
N LEU A 14 5.47 11.49 1.50
CA LEU A 14 4.34 12.05 0.78
C LEU A 14 3.71 11.02 -0.13
N PHE A 15 4.49 10.36 -0.99
CA PHE A 15 4.00 9.34 -1.91
C PHE A 15 3.41 8.13 -1.18
N THR A 16 4.10 7.63 -0.14
CA THR A 16 3.58 6.49 0.64
C THR A 16 2.21 6.80 1.24
N ARG A 17 2.03 8.01 1.80
CA ARG A 17 0.74 8.41 2.40
C ARG A 17 -0.35 8.66 1.36
N MET A 18 0.01 9.25 0.23
CA MET A 18 -0.94 9.44 -0.87
C MET A 18 -1.45 8.09 -1.36
N GLY A 19 -0.54 7.15 -1.61
CA GLY A 19 -0.89 5.78 -1.97
C GLY A 19 -1.78 5.12 -0.92
N TYR A 20 -1.43 5.22 0.36
CA TYR A 20 -2.21 4.63 1.44
C TYR A 20 -3.67 5.13 1.45
N GLN A 21 -3.87 6.43 1.30
CA GLN A 21 -5.23 7.00 1.26
C GLN A 21 -6.00 6.55 0.00
N ALA A 22 -5.33 6.50 -1.16
CA ALA A 22 -5.95 6.02 -2.39
C ALA A 22 -6.37 4.55 -2.24
N GLY A 23 -5.48 3.68 -1.75
CA GLY A 23 -5.79 2.27 -1.52
C GLY A 23 -6.92 2.05 -0.53
N THR A 24 -6.97 2.82 0.57
CA THR A 24 -8.09 2.79 1.53
C THR A 24 -9.41 3.11 0.85
N TYR A 25 -9.46 4.18 0.06
CA TYR A 25 -10.66 4.58 -0.67
C TYR A 25 -11.12 3.51 -1.67
N ASP A 26 -10.19 2.95 -2.42
CA ASP A 26 -10.51 1.92 -3.42
C ASP A 26 -10.98 0.61 -2.79
N ALA A 27 -10.47 0.23 -1.62
CA ALA A 27 -10.98 -0.91 -0.87
C ALA A 27 -12.43 -0.72 -0.44
N GLU A 28 -12.80 0.48 0.03
CA GLU A 28 -14.19 0.82 0.33
C GLU A 28 -15.08 0.72 -0.92
N MET A 29 -14.61 1.23 -2.06
CA MET A 29 -15.34 1.17 -3.33
C MET A 29 -15.48 -0.27 -3.82
N ALA A 30 -14.43 -1.09 -3.74
CA ALA A 30 -14.47 -2.50 -4.13
C ALA A 30 -15.54 -3.26 -3.34
N ARG A 31 -15.64 -3.01 -2.02
CA ARG A 31 -16.70 -3.60 -1.17
C ARG A 31 -18.10 -3.19 -1.59
N LYS A 32 -18.30 -1.93 -1.97
CA LYS A 32 -19.61 -1.42 -2.43
C LYS A 32 -20.00 -2.03 -3.77
N VAL A 33 -19.09 -2.05 -4.72
CA VAL A 33 -19.34 -2.50 -6.11
C VAL A 33 -19.50 -4.03 -6.19
N ARG A 34 -18.71 -4.78 -5.42
CA ARG A 34 -18.71 -6.25 -5.44
C ARG A 34 -19.33 -6.90 -4.19
N SER A 35 -20.28 -6.26 -3.55
CA SER A 35 -20.88 -6.71 -2.29
C SER A 35 -21.54 -8.11 -2.32
N LYS A 36 -21.75 -8.69 -3.50
CA LYS A 36 -22.37 -10.01 -3.70
C LYS A 36 -21.38 -11.10 -4.13
N THR A 37 -20.09 -10.80 -4.17
CA THR A 37 -19.06 -11.76 -4.57
C THR A 37 -18.29 -12.30 -3.36
N SER A 38 -17.39 -13.28 -3.57
CA SER A 38 -16.54 -13.78 -2.49
C SER A 38 -15.57 -12.68 -1.99
N LEU A 39 -15.11 -12.78 -0.75
CA LEU A 39 -14.11 -11.86 -0.22
C LEU A 39 -12.84 -11.84 -1.07
N LYS A 40 -12.44 -12.99 -1.62
CA LYS A 40 -11.27 -13.09 -2.50
C LYS A 40 -11.49 -12.31 -3.80
N ASP A 41 -12.66 -12.44 -4.43
CA ASP A 41 -12.99 -11.70 -5.65
C ASP A 41 -13.09 -10.18 -5.41
N MET A 42 -13.51 -9.77 -4.22
CA MET A 42 -13.46 -8.36 -3.83
C MET A 42 -12.02 -7.88 -3.64
N PHE A 43 -11.18 -8.67 -2.98
CA PHE A 43 -9.80 -8.27 -2.70
C PHE A 43 -8.99 -8.05 -3.98
N VAL A 44 -9.14 -8.93 -4.98
CA VAL A 44 -8.37 -8.83 -6.24
C VAL A 44 -8.73 -7.63 -7.11
N VAL A 45 -9.75 -6.86 -6.75
CA VAL A 45 -10.07 -5.58 -7.43
C VAL A 45 -8.91 -4.60 -7.32
N GLY A 46 -8.23 -4.51 -6.17
CA GLY A 46 -7.08 -3.61 -6.01
C GLY A 46 -5.97 -3.87 -7.03
N PRO A 47 -5.37 -5.08 -7.11
CA PRO A 47 -4.42 -5.42 -8.16
C PRO A 47 -4.92 -5.18 -9.59
N GLN A 48 -6.22 -5.42 -9.87
CA GLN A 48 -6.82 -5.14 -11.17
C GLN A 48 -6.90 -3.64 -11.47
N MET A 49 -7.17 -2.80 -10.47
CA MET A 49 -7.17 -1.35 -10.63
C MET A 49 -5.80 -0.83 -11.04
N HIS A 50 -4.73 -1.30 -10.42
CA HIS A 50 -3.36 -0.96 -10.82
C HIS A 50 -3.10 -1.18 -12.32
N CYS A 51 -3.55 -2.33 -12.84
CA CYS A 51 -3.41 -2.63 -14.28
C CYS A 51 -4.27 -1.70 -15.15
N LEU A 52 -5.52 -1.43 -14.73
CA LEU A 52 -6.44 -0.58 -15.50
C LEU A 52 -6.01 0.89 -15.52
N GLU A 53 -5.42 1.37 -14.46
CA GLU A 53 -4.92 2.74 -14.33
C GLU A 53 -3.57 2.94 -15.02
N GLY A 54 -2.97 1.87 -15.55
CA GLY A 54 -1.68 1.91 -16.22
C GLY A 54 -0.51 2.17 -15.28
N ILE A 55 -0.66 1.88 -13.99
CA ILE A 55 0.38 2.05 -12.99
C ILE A 55 1.43 0.94 -13.11
N GLY A 56 1.00 -0.29 -13.41
CA GLY A 56 1.85 -1.44 -13.61
C GLY A 56 1.07 -2.75 -13.64
N LEU A 57 1.77 -3.85 -13.88
CA LEU A 57 1.19 -5.19 -13.81
C LEU A 57 1.44 -5.78 -12.42
N SER A 58 0.41 -6.39 -11.85
CA SER A 58 0.46 -7.00 -10.52
C SER A 58 0.00 -8.45 -10.60
N GLU A 59 0.92 -9.39 -10.41
CA GLU A 59 0.66 -10.82 -10.46
C GLU A 59 0.78 -11.43 -9.05
N PRO A 60 -0.26 -12.13 -8.56
CA PRO A 60 -0.19 -12.77 -7.26
C PRO A 60 0.72 -13.99 -7.30
N ILE A 61 1.72 -14.06 -6.43
CA ILE A 61 2.53 -15.25 -6.15
C ILE A 61 1.81 -16.07 -5.08
N ARG A 62 1.39 -15.42 -4.00
CA ARG A 62 0.67 -16.05 -2.89
C ARG A 62 -0.28 -15.04 -2.25
N LEU A 63 -1.53 -15.42 -2.05
CA LEU A 63 -2.52 -14.62 -1.36
C LEU A 63 -3.37 -15.50 -0.45
N GLU A 64 -3.19 -15.33 0.84
CA GLU A 64 -3.91 -16.04 1.90
C GLU A 64 -4.38 -15.04 2.93
N PHE A 65 -5.65 -15.07 3.31
CA PHE A 65 -6.16 -14.22 4.36
C PHE A 65 -7.42 -14.80 5.01
N ASP A 66 -7.60 -14.49 6.29
CA ASP A 66 -8.80 -14.75 7.07
C ASP A 66 -9.15 -13.48 7.86
N VAL A 67 -10.14 -12.75 7.38
CA VAL A 67 -10.55 -11.47 7.98
C VAL A 67 -11.01 -11.66 9.43
N ALA A 68 -11.71 -12.78 9.73
CA ALA A 68 -12.21 -13.05 11.07
C ALA A 68 -11.10 -13.30 12.10
N LYS A 69 -9.99 -13.90 11.65
CA LYS A 69 -8.81 -14.13 12.49
C LYS A 69 -7.80 -12.98 12.43
N GLY A 70 -7.95 -12.07 11.50
CA GLY A 70 -6.97 -11.01 11.24
C GLY A 70 -5.65 -11.53 10.67
N GLU A 71 -5.69 -12.67 9.97
CA GLU A 71 -4.54 -13.28 9.30
C GLU A 71 -4.45 -12.79 7.86
N HIS A 72 -3.28 -12.38 7.43
CA HIS A 72 -3.02 -11.94 6.06
C HIS A 72 -1.58 -12.26 5.65
N TYR A 73 -1.43 -12.85 4.48
CA TYR A 73 -0.19 -12.95 3.75
C TYR A 73 -0.45 -12.69 2.28
N GLY A 74 0.13 -11.64 1.74
CA GLY A 74 0.05 -11.30 0.31
C GLY A 74 1.45 -11.15 -0.26
N GLU A 75 1.74 -11.86 -1.35
CA GLU A 75 2.99 -11.75 -2.09
C GLU A 75 2.66 -11.56 -3.56
N PHE A 76 3.21 -10.50 -4.15
CA PHE A 76 2.94 -10.14 -5.55
C PHE A 76 4.24 -9.82 -6.27
N LEU A 77 4.27 -10.18 -7.54
CA LEU A 77 5.26 -9.71 -8.49
C LEU A 77 4.69 -8.50 -9.23
N TRP A 78 5.47 -7.42 -9.27
CA TRP A 78 5.15 -6.21 -10.01
C TRP A 78 6.12 -6.01 -11.15
N THR A 79 5.59 -5.77 -12.33
CA THR A 79 6.36 -5.46 -13.54
C THR A 79 5.79 -4.23 -14.24
N HIS A 80 6.63 -3.53 -15.00
CA HIS A 80 6.23 -2.31 -15.72
C HIS A 80 5.65 -1.24 -14.78
N GLN A 81 6.29 -1.06 -13.64
CA GLN A 81 5.82 -0.10 -12.65
C GLN A 81 6.32 1.30 -13.02
N VAL A 82 5.40 2.25 -13.15
CA VAL A 82 5.73 3.64 -13.52
C VAL A 82 6.71 4.26 -12.53
N GLU A 83 6.56 3.97 -11.24
CA GLU A 83 7.31 4.63 -10.18
C GLU A 83 8.79 4.23 -10.17
N ASP A 84 9.10 2.94 -10.32
CA ASP A 84 10.49 2.46 -10.36
C ASP A 84 11.16 2.70 -11.71
N GLU A 85 10.42 2.54 -12.82
CA GLU A 85 10.95 2.86 -14.15
C GLU A 85 11.33 4.33 -14.28
N GLU A 86 10.50 5.25 -13.77
CA GLU A 86 10.82 6.67 -13.74
C GLU A 86 11.97 6.96 -12.75
N HIS A 87 12.03 6.24 -11.63
CA HIS A 87 13.12 6.42 -10.68
C HIS A 87 14.47 6.10 -11.31
N VAL A 88 14.63 4.93 -11.96
CA VAL A 88 15.92 4.53 -12.55
C VAL A 88 16.31 5.32 -13.79
N ARG A 89 15.39 6.06 -14.41
CA ARG A 89 15.72 7.00 -15.48
C ARG A 89 16.45 8.25 -14.98
N HIS A 90 16.21 8.63 -13.74
CA HIS A 90 16.68 9.88 -13.16
C HIS A 90 17.69 9.70 -12.02
N PHE A 91 17.73 8.55 -11.38
CA PHE A 91 18.58 8.24 -10.25
C PHE A 91 19.36 6.95 -10.49
N PRO A 92 20.58 6.82 -9.95
CA PRO A 92 21.35 5.59 -10.04
C PRO A 92 20.68 4.45 -9.25
N ILE A 93 20.98 3.22 -9.64
CA ILE A 93 20.66 2.02 -8.85
C ILE A 93 21.22 2.19 -7.44
N GLY A 94 20.38 1.92 -6.46
CA GLY A 94 20.69 2.10 -5.04
C GLY A 94 20.43 0.84 -4.20
N THR A 95 20.24 1.03 -2.92
CA THR A 95 19.96 -0.04 -1.95
C THR A 95 18.54 0.03 -1.37
N GLU A 96 17.78 1.06 -1.75
CA GLU A 96 16.43 1.29 -1.24
C GLU A 96 15.40 1.16 -2.37
N PRO A 97 14.23 0.60 -2.08
CA PRO A 97 13.15 0.49 -3.05
C PRO A 97 12.50 1.86 -3.31
N SER A 98 11.88 2.01 -4.49
CA SER A 98 11.34 3.29 -4.94
C SER A 98 9.84 3.31 -5.27
N CYS A 99 9.12 2.18 -5.18
CA CYS A 99 7.68 2.12 -5.46
C CYS A 99 6.84 2.56 -4.24
N TRP A 100 7.12 3.77 -3.76
CA TRP A 100 6.58 4.24 -2.46
C TRP A 100 5.07 4.44 -2.46
N MET A 101 4.52 5.02 -3.52
CA MET A 101 3.09 5.24 -3.64
C MET A 101 2.34 3.92 -3.74
N GLN A 102 2.88 2.97 -4.49
CA GLN A 102 2.27 1.67 -4.72
C GLN A 102 2.31 0.78 -3.48
N VAL A 103 3.43 0.78 -2.74
CA VAL A 103 3.53 0.09 -1.43
C VAL A 103 2.56 0.70 -0.43
N GLY A 104 2.44 2.03 -0.43
CA GLY A 104 1.42 2.75 0.33
C GLY A 104 0.02 2.29 -0.03
N TYR A 105 -0.31 2.25 -1.32
CA TYR A 105 -1.60 1.80 -1.84
C TYR A 105 -1.93 0.38 -1.39
N ALA A 106 -1.03 -0.58 -1.59
CA ALA A 106 -1.23 -1.97 -1.19
C ALA A 106 -1.47 -2.10 0.33
N SER A 107 -0.73 -1.33 1.13
CA SER A 107 -0.88 -1.30 2.59
C SER A 107 -2.23 -0.71 3.02
N GLY A 108 -2.65 0.41 2.42
CA GLY A 108 -3.94 1.06 2.70
C GLY A 108 -5.12 0.19 2.28
N TYR A 109 -5.05 -0.37 1.07
CA TYR A 109 -6.07 -1.26 0.54
C TYR A 109 -6.28 -2.49 1.43
N ALA A 110 -5.19 -3.19 1.77
CA ALA A 110 -5.27 -4.39 2.60
C ALA A 110 -5.68 -4.07 4.04
N THR A 111 -5.23 -2.94 4.61
CA THR A 111 -5.64 -2.49 5.95
C THR A 111 -7.14 -2.26 6.03
N GLU A 112 -7.71 -1.51 5.08
CA GLU A 112 -9.14 -1.26 5.02
C GLU A 112 -9.93 -2.55 4.79
N PHE A 113 -9.43 -3.41 3.89
CA PHE A 113 -10.07 -4.68 3.59
C PHE A 113 -10.08 -5.64 4.78
N MET A 114 -8.98 -5.72 5.52
CA MET A 114 -8.81 -6.62 6.67
C MET A 114 -9.42 -6.06 7.97
N GLY A 115 -9.61 -4.75 8.07
CA GLY A 115 -9.95 -4.09 9.34
C GLY A 115 -8.84 -4.19 10.40
N LYS A 116 -7.64 -4.54 9.98
CA LYS A 116 -6.42 -4.66 10.79
C LYS A 116 -5.27 -4.05 10.02
N GLN A 117 -4.31 -3.44 10.70
CA GLN A 117 -3.18 -2.79 10.06
C GLN A 117 -2.28 -3.80 9.34
N ILE A 118 -2.27 -3.72 8.02
CA ILE A 118 -1.42 -4.51 7.13
C ILE A 118 -0.33 -3.59 6.58
N LEU A 119 0.89 -4.06 6.60
CA LEU A 119 2.03 -3.40 5.97
C LEU A 119 2.52 -4.27 4.82
N TYR A 120 2.52 -3.69 3.61
CA TYR A 120 3.28 -4.21 2.49
C TYR A 120 4.65 -3.58 2.46
N ARG A 121 5.66 -4.39 2.16
CA ARG A 121 7.04 -3.96 1.98
C ARG A 121 7.54 -4.47 0.64
N GLU A 122 8.30 -3.66 -0.03
CA GLU A 122 8.99 -4.03 -1.24
C GLU A 122 10.31 -4.71 -0.86
N VAL A 123 10.46 -5.97 -1.22
CA VAL A 123 11.62 -6.81 -0.88
C VAL A 123 12.60 -6.97 -2.04
N GLU A 124 12.14 -6.72 -3.28
CA GLU A 124 12.93 -6.59 -4.49
C GLU A 124 12.40 -5.41 -5.31
N CYS A 125 13.27 -4.65 -5.96
CA CYS A 125 12.89 -3.49 -6.75
C CYS A 125 13.88 -3.25 -7.91
N LEU A 126 13.39 -2.74 -9.03
CA LEU A 126 14.22 -2.31 -10.16
C LEU A 126 15.26 -1.26 -9.73
N SER A 127 14.88 -0.33 -8.85
CA SER A 127 15.78 0.67 -8.29
C SER A 127 16.93 0.08 -7.44
N MET A 128 16.79 -1.17 -7.02
CA MET A 128 17.82 -1.95 -6.30
C MET A 128 18.59 -2.89 -7.22
N GLY A 129 18.33 -2.86 -8.54
CA GLY A 129 19.00 -3.67 -9.54
C GLY A 129 18.37 -5.03 -9.80
N GLN A 130 17.17 -5.31 -9.31
CA GLN A 130 16.40 -6.50 -9.65
C GLN A 130 15.66 -6.32 -10.97
N GLU A 131 15.22 -7.42 -11.59
CA GLU A 131 14.48 -7.40 -12.86
C GLU A 131 13.01 -7.03 -12.72
N ALA A 132 12.46 -7.16 -11.51
CA ALA A 132 11.08 -6.86 -11.18
C ALA A 132 10.97 -6.45 -9.71
N CYS A 133 9.82 -5.88 -9.35
CA CYS A 133 9.52 -5.57 -7.95
C CYS A 133 8.73 -6.71 -7.31
N ARG A 134 9.12 -7.11 -6.11
CA ARG A 134 8.40 -8.10 -5.33
C ARG A 134 7.99 -7.51 -3.99
N ILE A 135 6.71 -7.58 -3.69
CA ILE A 135 6.16 -7.08 -2.44
C ILE A 135 5.62 -8.20 -1.58
N VAL A 136 5.75 -8.04 -0.27
CA VAL A 136 5.20 -8.93 0.74
C VAL A 136 4.37 -8.12 1.74
N GLY A 137 3.15 -8.57 2.01
CA GLY A 137 2.23 -7.93 2.95
C GLY A 137 1.86 -8.86 4.10
N LYS A 138 1.96 -8.34 5.32
CA LYS A 138 1.58 -9.03 6.56
C LYS A 138 0.97 -8.04 7.56
N PRO A 139 0.24 -8.52 8.59
CA PRO A 139 -0.06 -7.71 9.76
C PRO A 139 1.21 -7.06 10.32
N VAL A 140 1.11 -5.81 10.77
CA VAL A 140 2.28 -5.08 11.31
C VAL A 140 2.96 -5.85 12.44
N ASP A 141 2.17 -6.50 13.29
CA ASP A 141 2.68 -7.30 14.41
C ASP A 141 3.57 -8.48 13.94
N ASP A 142 3.29 -9.03 12.76
CA ASP A 142 4.02 -10.17 12.20
C ASP A 142 5.35 -9.76 11.52
N TRP A 143 5.57 -8.45 11.35
CA TRP A 143 6.84 -7.89 10.90
C TRP A 143 7.81 -7.63 12.07
N GLY A 144 7.28 -7.46 13.29
CA GLY A 144 8.07 -7.07 14.44
C GLY A 144 8.84 -5.77 14.21
N ASP A 145 10.09 -5.73 14.65
CA ASP A 145 10.96 -4.53 14.54
C ASP A 145 11.28 -4.15 13.08
N GLU A 146 11.14 -5.07 12.13
CA GLU A 146 11.36 -4.79 10.72
C GLU A 146 10.38 -3.78 10.13
N ALA A 147 9.20 -3.61 10.74
CA ALA A 147 8.19 -2.66 10.28
C ALA A 147 8.55 -1.19 10.58
N ALA A 148 9.39 -0.94 11.57
CA ALA A 148 9.62 0.41 12.08
C ALA A 148 10.08 1.43 11.04
N PRO A 149 11.03 1.13 10.12
CA PRO A 149 11.46 2.06 9.09
C PRO A 149 10.33 2.47 8.13
N ASP A 150 9.44 1.53 7.79
CA ASP A 150 8.37 1.79 6.83
C ASP A 150 7.18 2.49 7.49
N LEU A 151 6.87 2.14 8.73
CA LEU A 151 5.79 2.77 9.49
C LEU A 151 6.00 4.29 9.70
N GLN A 152 7.24 4.74 9.85
CA GLN A 152 7.54 6.18 9.96
C GLN A 152 7.17 6.96 8.68
N HIS A 153 7.22 6.31 7.52
CA HIS A 153 6.82 6.93 6.26
C HIS A 153 5.30 6.86 6.06
N LEU A 154 4.68 5.81 6.54
CA LEU A 154 3.24 5.56 6.40
C LEU A 154 2.40 6.42 7.34
N MET A 155 2.82 6.57 8.60
CA MET A 155 2.06 7.26 9.63
C MET A 155 2.56 8.68 9.90
N PRO A 156 1.64 9.65 10.15
CA PRO A 156 2.04 10.95 10.69
C PRO A 156 2.73 10.77 12.05
N PRO A 157 3.73 11.60 12.39
CA PRO A 157 4.43 11.51 13.67
C PRO A 157 3.51 11.54 14.90
N ALA A 158 2.38 12.23 14.81
CA ALA A 158 1.36 12.30 15.87
C ALA A 158 0.60 11.00 16.12
N LEU A 159 0.71 10.01 15.20
CA LEU A 159 0.02 8.73 15.27
C LEU A 159 0.99 7.54 15.49
N LEU A 160 2.29 7.79 15.49
CA LEU A 160 3.31 6.79 15.87
C LEU A 160 3.22 6.51 17.38
N GLY A 161 2.28 5.69 17.79
CA GLY A 161 1.99 5.37 19.20
C GLY A 161 0.50 5.21 19.49
N GLN A 162 -0.34 5.53 18.52
CA GLN A 162 -1.78 5.29 18.61
C GLN A 162 -2.23 4.63 17.31
N ALA A 163 -2.39 3.32 17.29
CA ALA A 163 -3.15 2.67 16.24
C ALA A 163 -4.55 3.30 16.21
N PRO A 164 -5.02 3.87 15.09
CA PRO A 164 -6.36 4.41 15.05
C PRO A 164 -7.35 3.29 15.30
N SER A 165 -8.10 3.38 16.40
CA SER A 165 -9.17 2.43 16.66
C SER A 165 -10.22 2.58 15.56
N MET A 166 -10.88 1.47 15.18
CA MET A 166 -12.03 1.50 14.24
C MET A 166 -13.06 2.58 14.59
N ALA A 167 -13.20 2.92 15.88
CA ALA A 167 -14.04 4.02 16.34
C ALA A 167 -13.53 5.42 15.91
N ALA A 168 -12.21 5.60 15.83
CA ALA A 168 -11.63 6.86 15.37
C ALA A 168 -11.75 7.02 13.85
N LEU A 169 -11.67 5.91 13.09
CA LEU A 169 -11.92 5.88 11.65
C LEU A 169 -13.40 6.12 11.33
N ALA A 170 -14.32 5.49 12.07
CA ALA A 170 -15.76 5.72 11.93
C ALA A 170 -16.16 7.17 12.27
N ALA A 171 -15.55 7.79 13.28
CA ALA A 171 -15.80 9.19 13.62
C ALA A 171 -15.32 10.16 12.54
N ARG A 172 -14.26 9.85 11.80
CA ARG A 172 -13.79 10.66 10.66
C ARG A 172 -14.69 10.50 9.43
N ALA A 173 -15.22 9.30 9.19
CA ALA A 173 -16.18 9.07 8.11
C ALA A 173 -17.51 9.82 8.32
N ALA A 174 -17.91 10.05 9.56
CA ALA A 174 -19.13 10.80 9.92
C ALA A 174 -19.04 12.32 9.72
N VAL A 175 -17.84 12.87 9.44
CA VAL A 175 -17.61 14.32 9.27
C VAL A 175 -17.57 14.73 7.79
N LEU A 176 -17.61 13.80 6.85
CA LEU A 176 -17.71 14.15 5.43
C LEU A 176 -19.15 14.57 5.11
N PRO A 177 -19.37 15.76 4.53
CA PRO A 177 -20.71 16.21 4.15
C PRO A 177 -21.29 15.24 3.10
N ALA A 178 -22.54 14.85 3.31
CA ALA A 178 -23.31 14.02 2.39
C ALA A 178 -23.80 14.85 1.19
N GLU A 179 -22.86 15.46 0.46
CA GLU A 179 -23.20 16.19 -0.78
C GLU A 179 -22.10 15.95 -1.81
N VAL A 180 -22.38 15.09 -2.77
CA VAL A 180 -22.36 15.29 -4.24
C VAL A 180 -23.20 14.20 -4.89
#